data_224abe0ffe801adf5e28baf82a8dcda1
#
_entry.id   224abe0ffe801adf5e28baf82a8dcda1
#
_cell.length_a   1.000
_cell.length_b   1.000
_cell.length_c   1.000
_cell.angle_alpha   90.00
_cell.angle_beta   90.00
_cell.angle_gamma   90.00
#
_symmetry.space_group_name_H-M   'P 1'
#
loop_
_entity.id
_entity.type
_entity.pdbx_description
1 polymer ?
#
loop_
_entity_poly.entity_id
_entity_poly.type
_entity_poly.pdbx_seq_one_letter_code
_entity_poly.pdbx_strand_id
1 'polypeptide(L)'
;MAAVSARRMSVRNAPIGMFDSGLGGLSVMHAVRDALPGEDILYYGDCLYAPYGDRNAEYIKERCLAIGRFLISKGAKAIVVSCNTATAEGVNTMRETLDIPIIGIEPAIKPAAAATQTGVVGVIATTRTITSERYLRLVREFAGTKVKVVSVPCPGLMECVESGEWDSFRTQKLIEKYLHPIK
;
A
#
# COMPACT_ATOMS: atom_id res chain seq x y z
N MET A 1 -7.70 33.05 21.60
CA MET A 1 -6.38 32.39 21.58
C MET A 1 -6.40 31.00 22.25
N ALA A 2 -7.03 30.81 23.41
CA ALA A 2 -7.09 29.49 24.11
C ALA A 2 -7.77 28.37 23.33
N ALA A 3 -8.86 28.62 22.62
CA ALA A 3 -9.61 27.61 21.82
C ALA A 3 -8.79 27.07 20.62
N VAL A 4 -7.97 27.91 19.98
CA VAL A 4 -7.11 27.51 18.87
C VAL A 4 -5.94 26.65 19.37
N SER A 5 -5.41 26.98 20.57
CA SER A 5 -4.35 26.21 21.23
C SER A 5 -4.85 24.82 21.67
N ALA A 6 -6.02 24.74 22.28
CA ALA A 6 -6.63 23.47 22.70
C ALA A 6 -6.95 22.56 21.52
N ARG A 7 -7.46 23.12 20.39
CA ARG A 7 -7.73 22.36 19.16
C ARG A 7 -6.44 21.83 18.52
N ARG A 8 -5.35 22.62 18.53
CA ARG A 8 -4.03 22.17 18.05
C ARG A 8 -3.41 21.09 18.95
N MET A 9 -3.57 21.16 20.28
CA MET A 9 -3.11 20.10 21.20
C MET A 9 -3.91 18.81 21.03
N SER A 10 -5.22 18.90 20.82
CA SER A 10 -6.08 17.71 20.58
C SER A 10 -5.73 17.00 19.27
N VAL A 11 -5.38 17.73 18.22
CA VAL A 11 -4.96 17.15 16.93
C VAL A 11 -3.57 16.49 17.03
N ARG A 12 -2.66 17.02 17.85
CA ARG A 12 -1.33 16.39 18.06
C ARG A 12 -1.43 15.00 18.69
N ASN A 13 -2.36 14.80 19.62
CA ASN A 13 -2.55 13.55 20.35
C ASN A 13 -3.55 12.61 19.68
N ALA A 14 -4.10 12.99 18.52
CA ALA A 14 -5.00 12.13 17.75
C ALA A 14 -4.20 11.02 17.05
N PRO A 15 -4.77 9.81 16.86
CA PRO A 15 -4.05 8.69 16.27
C PRO A 15 -3.77 8.87 14.78
N ILE A 16 -2.74 8.20 14.28
CA ILE A 16 -2.55 7.96 12.85
C ILE A 16 -3.43 6.78 12.46
N GLY A 17 -4.39 7.00 11.56
CA GLY A 17 -5.15 5.92 10.94
C GLY A 17 -4.28 5.18 9.92
N MET A 18 -4.29 3.86 9.93
CA MET A 18 -3.62 3.06 8.92
C MET A 18 -4.58 2.00 8.40
N PHE A 19 -4.53 1.68 7.11
CA PHE A 19 -5.29 0.54 6.61
C PHE A 19 -4.60 -0.19 5.46
N ASP A 20 -4.95 -1.46 5.34
CA ASP A 20 -4.59 -2.35 4.24
C ASP A 20 -5.81 -3.17 3.83
N SER A 21 -5.78 -3.76 2.64
CA SER A 21 -6.80 -4.72 2.19
C SER A 21 -6.81 -6.01 3.03
N GLY A 22 -5.69 -6.33 3.69
CA GLY A 22 -5.52 -7.52 4.52
C GLY A 22 -4.57 -7.28 5.70
N LEU A 23 -3.59 -8.16 5.88
CA LEU A 23 -2.64 -8.13 6.98
C LEU A 23 -1.23 -7.65 6.59
N GLY A 24 -0.92 -7.56 5.30
CA GLY A 24 0.41 -7.19 4.80
C GLY A 24 0.89 -5.81 5.28
N GLY A 25 -0.04 -4.87 5.45
CA GLY A 25 0.23 -3.53 5.98
C GLY A 25 0.72 -3.47 7.42
N LEU A 26 0.65 -4.56 8.19
CA LEU A 26 1.23 -4.63 9.53
C LEU A 26 2.75 -4.43 9.51
N SER A 27 3.44 -4.83 8.44
CA SER A 27 4.86 -4.55 8.27
C SER A 27 5.16 -3.04 8.19
N VAL A 28 4.32 -2.30 7.48
CA VAL A 28 4.39 -0.84 7.39
C VAL A 28 4.05 -0.21 8.73
N MET A 29 3.03 -0.73 9.43
CA MET A 29 2.65 -0.25 10.78
C MET A 29 3.80 -0.41 11.77
N HIS A 30 4.53 -1.52 11.76
CA HIS A 30 5.70 -1.71 12.62
C HIS A 30 6.78 -0.65 12.34
N ALA A 31 7.09 -0.40 11.06
CA ALA A 31 8.06 0.61 10.68
C ALA A 31 7.64 2.03 11.10
N VAL A 32 6.35 2.35 10.98
CA VAL A 32 5.80 3.66 11.44
C VAL A 32 5.91 3.78 12.96
N ARG A 33 5.56 2.73 13.72
CA ARG A 33 5.66 2.71 15.18
C ARG A 33 7.11 2.89 15.65
N ASP A 34 8.06 2.23 14.98
CA ASP A 34 9.48 2.35 15.33
C ASP A 34 10.03 3.74 15.04
N ALA A 35 9.59 4.37 13.94
CA ALA A 35 9.97 5.73 13.57
C ALA A 35 9.28 6.82 14.40
N LEU A 36 8.08 6.55 14.90
CA LEU A 36 7.21 7.49 15.62
C LEU A 36 6.65 6.87 16.90
N PRO A 37 7.50 6.51 17.88
CA PRO A 37 7.09 5.75 19.07
C PRO A 37 6.11 6.48 20.00
N GLY A 38 5.97 7.79 19.85
CA GLY A 38 5.01 8.61 20.60
C GLY A 38 3.64 8.79 19.93
N GLU A 39 3.40 8.15 18.79
CA GLU A 39 2.14 8.25 18.07
C GLU A 39 1.24 7.04 18.33
N ASP A 40 -0.03 7.30 18.64
CA ASP A 40 -1.04 6.25 18.67
C ASP A 40 -1.39 5.84 17.22
N ILE A 41 -1.55 4.54 16.98
CA ILE A 41 -1.91 3.99 15.66
C ILE A 41 -3.25 3.27 15.76
N LEU A 42 -4.15 3.62 14.85
CA LEU A 42 -5.42 2.92 14.63
C LEU A 42 -5.35 2.14 13.32
N TYR A 43 -5.11 0.83 13.38
CA TYR A 43 -5.00 -0.02 12.19
C TYR A 43 -6.35 -0.66 11.81
N TYR A 44 -6.66 -0.68 10.51
CA TYR A 44 -7.83 -1.31 9.93
C TYR A 44 -7.42 -2.28 8.81
N GLY A 45 -7.61 -3.59 9.01
CA GLY A 45 -7.47 -4.62 7.97
C GLY A 45 -8.83 -4.89 7.32
N ASP A 46 -8.96 -4.65 6.00
CA ASP A 46 -10.22 -4.85 5.26
C ASP A 46 -10.38 -6.31 4.78
N CYS A 47 -10.02 -7.26 5.62
CA CYS A 47 -9.89 -8.69 5.30
C CYS A 47 -11.16 -9.31 4.72
N LEU A 48 -12.35 -8.84 5.13
CA LEU A 48 -13.64 -9.33 4.60
C LEU A 48 -13.80 -9.02 3.10
N TYR A 49 -13.16 -7.94 2.62
CA TYR A 49 -13.29 -7.44 1.25
C TYR A 49 -12.05 -7.68 0.41
N ALA A 50 -11.04 -8.32 0.99
CA ALA A 50 -9.85 -8.81 0.28
C ALA A 50 -10.20 -9.97 -0.67
N PRO A 51 -9.38 -10.24 -1.70
CA PRO A 51 -8.25 -9.42 -2.17
C PRO A 51 -8.68 -8.26 -3.06
N TYR A 52 -7.94 -7.15 -3.03
CA TYR A 52 -8.19 -5.99 -3.91
C TYR A 52 -7.59 -6.16 -5.32
N GLY A 53 -6.64 -7.08 -5.47
CA GLY A 53 -5.86 -7.25 -6.70
C GLY A 53 -6.70 -7.53 -7.95
N ASP A 54 -7.87 -8.20 -7.78
CA ASP A 54 -8.77 -8.60 -8.85
C ASP A 54 -10.05 -7.75 -8.93
N ARG A 55 -10.19 -6.74 -8.03
CA ARG A 55 -11.34 -5.85 -8.02
C ARG A 55 -11.17 -4.72 -9.05
N ASN A 56 -12.28 -4.17 -9.53
CA ASN A 56 -12.23 -2.98 -10.38
C ASN A 56 -11.85 -1.72 -9.57
N ALA A 57 -11.40 -0.69 -10.28
CA ALA A 57 -10.93 0.56 -9.66
C ALA A 57 -12.02 1.25 -8.82
N GLU A 58 -13.25 1.26 -9.31
CA GLU A 58 -14.36 1.94 -8.63
C GLU A 58 -14.67 1.30 -7.28
N TYR A 59 -14.75 -0.03 -7.23
CA TYR A 59 -14.90 -0.76 -5.98
C TYR A 59 -13.79 -0.40 -4.97
N ILE A 60 -12.53 -0.34 -5.40
CA ILE A 60 -11.40 -0.02 -4.52
C ILE A 60 -11.51 1.41 -4.00
N LYS A 61 -11.88 2.37 -4.86
CA LYS A 61 -12.10 3.77 -4.44
C LYS A 61 -13.21 3.90 -3.40
N GLU A 62 -14.35 3.24 -3.61
CA GLU A 62 -15.45 3.22 -2.65
C GLU A 62 -15.01 2.64 -1.30
N ARG A 63 -14.28 1.52 -1.30
CA ARG A 63 -13.72 0.93 -0.07
C ARG A 63 -12.77 1.88 0.63
N CYS A 64 -11.83 2.48 -0.10
CA CYS A 64 -10.89 3.47 0.45
C CYS A 64 -11.61 4.66 1.11
N LEU A 65 -12.65 5.19 0.47
CA LEU A 65 -13.46 6.29 1.05
C LEU A 65 -14.23 5.85 2.29
N ALA A 66 -14.84 4.66 2.26
CA ALA A 66 -15.57 4.13 3.40
C ALA A 66 -14.67 3.95 4.63
N ILE A 67 -13.49 3.33 4.44
CA ILE A 67 -12.50 3.13 5.49
C ILE A 67 -11.92 4.47 5.96
N GLY A 68 -11.62 5.37 5.03
CA GLY A 68 -11.13 6.72 5.35
C GLY A 68 -12.10 7.49 6.25
N ARG A 69 -13.39 7.52 5.91
CA ARG A 69 -14.44 8.14 6.74
C ARG A 69 -14.56 7.47 8.10
N PHE A 70 -14.47 6.14 8.16
CA PHE A 70 -14.46 5.40 9.41
C PHE A 70 -13.29 5.80 10.31
N LEU A 71 -12.06 5.82 9.79
CA LEU A 71 -10.87 6.22 10.55
C LEU A 71 -10.96 7.66 11.05
N ILE A 72 -11.48 8.59 10.21
CA ILE A 72 -11.76 9.98 10.61
C ILE A 72 -12.78 10.02 11.75
N SER A 73 -13.86 9.23 11.68
CA SER A 73 -14.88 9.16 12.74
C SER A 73 -14.32 8.64 14.08
N LYS A 74 -13.20 7.91 14.04
CA LYS A 74 -12.45 7.46 15.21
C LYS A 74 -11.37 8.44 15.66
N GLY A 75 -11.30 9.60 15.03
CA GLY A 75 -10.42 10.70 15.43
C GLY A 75 -9.04 10.69 14.76
N ALA A 76 -8.82 9.91 13.69
CA ALA A 76 -7.55 9.89 13.00
C ALA A 76 -7.17 11.27 12.46
N LYS A 77 -5.93 11.72 12.73
CA LYS A 77 -5.37 13.01 12.26
C LYS A 77 -4.75 12.93 10.87
N ALA A 78 -4.38 11.75 10.42
CA ALA A 78 -3.83 11.43 9.11
C ALA A 78 -4.13 9.98 8.79
N ILE A 79 -4.10 9.59 7.51
CA ILE A 79 -4.28 8.19 7.10
C ILE A 79 -3.08 7.74 6.29
N VAL A 80 -2.52 6.58 6.66
CA VAL A 80 -1.53 5.83 5.88
C VAL A 80 -2.23 4.67 5.18
N VAL A 81 -2.20 4.67 3.86
CA VAL A 81 -2.72 3.59 3.01
C VAL A 81 -1.58 2.60 2.78
N SER A 82 -1.55 1.52 3.57
CA SER A 82 -0.46 0.54 3.59
C SER A 82 -0.58 -0.53 2.49
N CYS A 83 -1.58 -0.43 1.63
CA CYS A 83 -1.84 -1.32 0.51
C CYS A 83 -1.37 -0.68 -0.80
N ASN A 84 -0.50 -1.35 -1.58
CA ASN A 84 -0.07 -0.86 -2.89
C ASN A 84 -1.26 -0.75 -3.87
N THR A 85 -2.15 -1.73 -3.88
CA THR A 85 -3.33 -1.74 -4.75
C THR A 85 -4.31 -0.61 -4.40
N ALA A 86 -4.61 -0.42 -3.11
CA ALA A 86 -5.44 0.68 -2.64
C ALA A 86 -4.78 2.05 -2.89
N THR A 87 -3.47 2.15 -2.74
CA THR A 87 -2.72 3.37 -3.07
C THR A 87 -2.82 3.70 -4.56
N ALA A 88 -2.65 2.70 -5.43
CA ALA A 88 -2.68 2.89 -6.87
C ALA A 88 -4.02 3.46 -7.35
N GLU A 89 -5.13 2.94 -6.83
CA GLU A 89 -6.48 3.25 -7.32
C GLU A 89 -7.21 4.30 -6.47
N GLY A 90 -7.02 4.33 -5.14
CA GLY A 90 -7.88 5.07 -4.22
C GLY A 90 -7.27 6.32 -3.60
N VAL A 91 -5.96 6.44 -3.49
CA VAL A 91 -5.33 7.55 -2.73
C VAL A 91 -5.66 8.93 -3.29
N ASN A 92 -5.70 9.11 -4.61
CA ASN A 92 -6.03 10.40 -5.19
C ASN A 92 -7.49 10.79 -4.87
N THR A 93 -8.43 9.87 -5.02
CA THR A 93 -9.83 10.08 -4.65
C THR A 93 -9.99 10.41 -3.16
N MET A 94 -9.23 9.73 -2.28
CA MET A 94 -9.22 10.08 -0.85
C MET A 94 -8.70 11.49 -0.60
N ARG A 95 -7.61 11.90 -1.27
CA ARG A 95 -7.04 13.26 -1.12
C ARG A 95 -7.98 14.37 -1.61
N GLU A 96 -8.77 14.10 -2.63
CA GLU A 96 -9.77 15.02 -3.19
C GLU A 96 -11.02 15.12 -2.31
N THR A 97 -11.33 14.08 -1.53
CA THR A 97 -12.61 13.94 -0.83
C THR A 97 -12.49 14.11 0.68
N LEU A 98 -11.36 13.75 1.29
CA LEU A 98 -11.18 13.73 2.74
C LEU A 98 -10.27 14.90 3.17
N ASP A 99 -10.68 15.61 4.21
CA ASP A 99 -10.02 16.84 4.70
C ASP A 99 -8.94 16.55 5.75
N ILE A 100 -8.13 15.49 5.53
CA ILE A 100 -6.96 15.16 6.35
C ILE A 100 -5.81 14.66 5.47
N PRO A 101 -4.54 14.70 5.92
CA PRO A 101 -3.41 14.17 5.17
C PRO A 101 -3.56 12.68 4.84
N ILE A 102 -3.39 12.31 3.56
CA ILE A 102 -3.42 10.93 3.08
C ILE A 102 -2.06 10.56 2.50
N ILE A 103 -1.42 9.57 3.11
CA ILE A 103 -0.11 9.05 2.74
C ILE A 103 -0.33 7.66 2.10
N GLY A 104 0.06 7.49 0.86
CA GLY A 104 0.09 6.17 0.21
C GLY A 104 1.49 5.61 0.17
N ILE A 105 1.63 4.29 0.10
CA ILE A 105 2.90 3.62 -0.18
C ILE A 105 3.07 3.44 -1.69
N GLU A 106 4.31 3.34 -2.13
CA GLU A 106 4.64 3.11 -3.55
C GLU A 106 5.57 1.90 -3.69
N PRO A 107 5.46 1.14 -4.78
CA PRO A 107 6.45 0.12 -5.10
C PRO A 107 7.86 0.70 -5.12
N ALA A 108 8.83 -0.04 -4.58
CA ALA A 108 10.20 0.42 -4.37
C ALA A 108 11.04 0.53 -5.67
N ILE A 109 10.47 1.03 -6.76
CA ILE A 109 11.13 1.17 -8.07
C ILE A 109 12.35 2.08 -7.97
N LYS A 110 12.21 3.25 -7.34
CA LYS A 110 13.30 4.21 -7.18
C LYS A 110 14.52 3.63 -6.48
N PRO A 111 14.43 3.08 -5.25
CA PRO A 111 15.59 2.48 -4.59
C PRO A 111 16.11 1.23 -5.32
N ALA A 112 15.24 0.42 -5.91
CA ALA A 112 15.66 -0.76 -6.67
C ALA A 112 16.44 -0.39 -7.94
N ALA A 113 16.00 0.63 -8.68
CA ALA A 113 16.71 1.13 -9.85
C ALA A 113 18.07 1.75 -9.49
N ALA A 114 18.18 2.36 -8.32
CA ALA A 114 19.44 2.91 -7.84
C ALA A 114 20.42 1.82 -7.35
N ALA A 115 19.91 0.69 -6.84
CA ALA A 115 20.73 -0.37 -6.23
C ALA A 115 21.13 -1.48 -7.20
N THR A 116 20.46 -1.64 -8.35
CA THR A 116 20.76 -2.74 -9.28
C THR A 116 22.16 -2.63 -9.85
N GLN A 117 22.90 -3.74 -9.83
CA GLN A 117 24.22 -3.85 -10.43
C GLN A 117 24.17 -4.44 -11.86
N THR A 118 23.10 -5.15 -12.18
CA THR A 118 22.89 -5.80 -13.49
C THR A 118 22.15 -4.92 -14.49
N GLY A 119 21.63 -3.77 -14.06
CA GLY A 119 20.72 -2.96 -14.86
C GLY A 119 19.32 -3.57 -15.04
N VAL A 120 19.00 -4.63 -14.28
CA VAL A 120 17.68 -5.28 -14.31
C VAL A 120 17.06 -5.25 -12.91
N VAL A 121 15.76 -5.00 -12.85
CA VAL A 121 14.94 -5.05 -11.63
C VAL A 121 13.70 -5.90 -11.90
N GLY A 122 13.51 -6.96 -11.12
CA GLY A 122 12.29 -7.76 -11.13
C GLY A 122 11.26 -7.17 -10.16
N VAL A 123 10.00 -7.07 -10.58
CA VAL A 123 8.88 -6.66 -9.73
C VAL A 123 7.76 -7.69 -9.82
N ILE A 124 7.41 -8.29 -8.69
CA ILE A 124 6.20 -9.12 -8.56
C ILE A 124 5.15 -8.34 -7.76
N ALA A 125 3.95 -8.23 -8.27
CA ALA A 125 2.85 -7.52 -7.59
C ALA A 125 1.49 -8.00 -8.15
N THR A 126 0.40 -7.51 -7.56
CA THR A 126 -0.94 -7.78 -8.11
C THR A 126 -1.07 -7.20 -9.51
N THR A 127 -1.93 -7.82 -10.33
CA THR A 127 -2.22 -7.33 -11.69
C THR A 127 -2.62 -5.86 -11.66
N ARG A 128 -3.48 -5.47 -10.72
CA ARG A 128 -3.96 -4.09 -10.58
C ARG A 128 -2.82 -3.11 -10.28
N THR A 129 -1.87 -3.48 -9.42
CA THR A 129 -0.70 -2.63 -9.14
C THR A 129 0.14 -2.42 -10.39
N ILE A 130 0.50 -3.50 -11.10
CA ILE A 130 1.40 -3.44 -12.28
C ILE A 130 0.78 -2.67 -13.45
N THR A 131 -0.53 -2.76 -13.64
CA THR A 131 -1.24 -2.06 -14.73
C THR A 131 -1.66 -0.63 -14.37
N SER A 132 -1.45 -0.19 -13.12
CA SER A 132 -1.85 1.16 -12.70
C SER A 132 -0.97 2.24 -13.33
N GLU A 133 -1.59 3.38 -13.69
CA GLU A 133 -0.86 4.56 -14.18
C GLU A 133 0.21 5.04 -13.19
N ARG A 134 -0.07 4.92 -11.89
CA ARG A 134 0.89 5.28 -10.83
C ARG A 134 2.16 4.44 -10.92
N TYR A 135 2.04 3.11 -11.04
CA TYR A 135 3.17 2.21 -11.22
C TYR A 135 3.95 2.49 -12.51
N LEU A 136 3.23 2.60 -13.62
CA LEU A 136 3.84 2.88 -14.92
C LEU A 136 4.59 4.21 -14.94
N ARG A 137 4.08 5.23 -14.24
CA ARG A 137 4.79 6.50 -14.06
C ARG A 137 6.07 6.33 -13.27
N LEU A 138 6.05 5.59 -12.14
CA LEU A 138 7.26 5.32 -11.35
C LEU A 138 8.34 4.59 -12.17
N VAL A 139 7.94 3.61 -12.99
CA VAL A 139 8.88 2.91 -13.87
C VAL A 139 9.47 3.88 -14.89
N ARG A 140 8.67 4.72 -15.56
CA ARG A 140 9.16 5.72 -16.51
C ARG A 140 10.12 6.72 -15.86
N GLU A 141 9.79 7.20 -14.66
CA GLU A 141 10.54 8.23 -13.96
C GLU A 141 11.88 7.74 -13.43
N PHE A 142 11.91 6.55 -12.81
CA PHE A 142 13.09 6.10 -12.06
C PHE A 142 13.93 5.03 -12.76
N ALA A 143 13.35 4.22 -13.65
CA ALA A 143 14.11 3.28 -14.45
C ALA A 143 14.61 3.93 -15.76
N GLY A 144 13.79 4.72 -16.40
CA GLY A 144 14.13 5.39 -17.65
C GLY A 144 14.60 4.40 -18.72
N THR A 145 15.71 4.75 -19.41
CA THR A 145 16.35 3.89 -20.42
C THR A 145 17.53 3.06 -19.87
N LYS A 146 17.93 3.29 -18.61
CA LYS A 146 19.16 2.69 -18.02
C LYS A 146 18.87 1.38 -17.29
N VAL A 147 17.65 1.18 -16.79
CA VAL A 147 17.29 0.02 -15.99
C VAL A 147 16.09 -0.68 -16.63
N LYS A 148 16.25 -1.95 -16.93
CA LYS A 148 15.16 -2.80 -17.41
C LYS A 148 14.31 -3.27 -16.23
N VAL A 149 13.02 -2.90 -16.20
CA VAL A 149 12.07 -3.41 -15.21
C VAL A 149 11.27 -4.56 -15.82
N VAL A 150 11.37 -5.74 -15.20
CA VAL A 150 10.60 -6.93 -15.54
C VAL A 150 9.44 -7.02 -14.56
N SER A 151 8.24 -6.64 -14.99
CA SER A 151 7.04 -6.62 -14.16
C SER A 151 6.24 -7.90 -14.37
N VAL A 152 6.03 -8.66 -13.31
CA VAL A 152 5.32 -9.95 -13.33
C VAL A 152 4.08 -9.88 -12.43
N PRO A 153 2.88 -9.90 -13.00
CA PRO A 153 1.66 -10.04 -12.21
C PRO A 153 1.60 -11.42 -11.56
N CYS A 154 1.25 -11.48 -10.27
CA CYS A 154 1.28 -12.70 -9.47
C CYS A 154 -0.08 -13.06 -8.84
N PRO A 155 -1.14 -13.31 -9.64
CA PRO A 155 -2.44 -13.73 -9.11
C PRO A 155 -2.33 -15.06 -8.34
N GLY A 156 -3.09 -15.18 -7.25
CA GLY A 156 -3.06 -16.35 -6.36
C GLY A 156 -2.01 -16.30 -5.26
N LEU A 157 -0.96 -15.47 -5.40
CA LEU A 157 0.09 -15.38 -4.37
C LEU A 157 -0.37 -14.59 -3.14
N MET A 158 -1.15 -13.53 -3.34
CA MET A 158 -1.73 -12.75 -2.24
C MET A 158 -2.68 -13.60 -1.41
N GLU A 159 -3.50 -14.41 -2.04
CA GLU A 159 -4.45 -15.32 -1.39
C GLU A 159 -3.73 -16.35 -0.51
N CYS A 160 -2.61 -16.88 -0.97
CA CYS A 160 -1.77 -17.77 -0.15
C CYS A 160 -1.22 -17.06 1.10
N VAL A 161 -0.82 -15.79 0.96
CA VAL A 161 -0.33 -14.99 2.10
C VAL A 161 -1.45 -14.72 3.11
N GLU A 162 -2.62 -14.30 2.65
CA GLU A 162 -3.77 -13.96 3.50
C GLU A 162 -4.38 -15.20 4.18
N SER A 163 -4.31 -16.39 3.54
CA SER A 163 -4.75 -17.66 4.15
C SER A 163 -3.72 -18.30 5.08
N GLY A 164 -2.52 -17.71 5.20
CA GLY A 164 -1.44 -18.28 6.03
C GLY A 164 -0.73 -19.48 5.39
N GLU A 165 -0.92 -19.74 4.11
CA GLU A 165 -0.31 -20.86 3.37
C GLU A 165 1.12 -20.58 2.91
N TRP A 166 1.93 -19.92 3.72
CA TRP A 166 3.24 -19.36 3.31
C TRP A 166 4.23 -20.42 2.87
N ASP A 167 4.23 -21.60 3.52
CA ASP A 167 5.14 -22.73 3.24
C ASP A 167 4.47 -23.85 2.42
N SER A 168 3.26 -23.61 1.88
CA SER A 168 2.56 -24.63 1.11
C SER A 168 3.24 -24.93 -0.23
N PHE A 169 3.10 -26.16 -0.73
CA PHE A 169 3.56 -26.54 -2.07
C PHE A 169 2.97 -25.61 -3.15
N ARG A 170 1.73 -25.18 -2.99
CA ARG A 170 1.05 -24.23 -3.88
C ARG A 170 1.81 -22.89 -3.92
N THR A 171 2.14 -22.33 -2.76
CA THR A 171 2.87 -21.06 -2.66
C THR A 171 4.25 -21.16 -3.30
N GLN A 172 5.00 -22.23 -3.02
CA GLN A 172 6.30 -22.46 -3.63
C GLN A 172 6.23 -22.52 -5.16
N LYS A 173 5.24 -23.24 -5.71
CA LYS A 173 5.02 -23.33 -7.16
C LYS A 173 4.65 -21.97 -7.79
N LEU A 174 3.86 -21.16 -7.11
CA LEU A 174 3.54 -19.81 -7.57
C LEU A 174 4.78 -18.92 -7.57
N ILE A 175 5.59 -18.98 -6.52
CA ILE A 175 6.85 -18.22 -6.44
C ILE A 175 7.80 -18.66 -7.56
N GLU A 176 8.04 -19.95 -7.76
CA GLU A 176 8.87 -20.46 -8.85
C GLU A 176 8.38 -19.94 -10.21
N LYS A 177 7.07 -20.06 -10.47
CA LYS A 177 6.44 -19.57 -11.71
C LYS A 177 6.68 -18.09 -11.96
N TYR A 178 6.48 -17.25 -10.93
CA TYR A 178 6.55 -15.79 -11.09
C TYR A 178 7.99 -15.25 -11.07
N LEU A 179 8.93 -15.97 -10.45
CA LEU A 179 10.34 -15.61 -10.49
C LEU A 179 11.04 -16.09 -11.78
N HIS A 180 10.50 -17.06 -12.50
CA HIS A 180 11.13 -17.59 -13.72
C HIS A 180 11.47 -16.51 -14.76
N PRO A 181 10.57 -15.54 -15.07
CA PRO A 181 10.87 -14.48 -16.05
C PRO A 181 11.91 -13.45 -15.58
N ILE A 182 12.27 -13.46 -14.31
CA ILE A 182 13.18 -12.49 -13.68
C ILE A 182 14.58 -13.05 -13.54
N LYS A 183 14.75 -14.37 -13.60
CA LYS A 183 16.05 -15.06 -13.61
C LYS A 183 16.78 -14.90 -14.96
#